data_207f629e0bd65a4dd04c9e334021872b
#
_entry.id   207f629e0bd65a4dd04c9e334021872b
#
_cell.length_a   1.000
_cell.length_b   1.000
_cell.length_c   1.000
_cell.angle_alpha   90.00
_cell.angle_beta   90.00
_cell.angle_gamma   90.00
#
_symmetry.space_group_name_H-M   'P 1'
#
loop_
_entity.id
_entity.type
_entity.pdbx_description
1 polymer ?
#
loop_
_entity_poly.entity_id
_entity_poly.type
_entity_poly.pdbx_seq_one_letter_code
_entity_poly.pdbx_strand_id
1 'polypeptide(L)'
;CGVGRTGCFTAAEHLGISGDYYTFGKSLGGGIAKISALAIQAGRYLPAFGNLHTSTFAEDDWSCRMALKALEVLDREKLVSRCAELGHVLKTRLESLKQRFGDVIAAVRGVGLMVGIEFASLDDSPSALLRSVSQGDMLASLVAGYLLNEEGIRVAPTLSARHTLRVQPSANFSVRDIDCLLFALERVCLMLRHANAGRLVRFLGEEARSETHAPIADYVSAHAPRGPEPGKGEVRVAFLGHLIEARHARLWDPSLAELSDAGIERMFGRIHRHMAPCVTHTARVTGADGETVHLSFYGAFMVSAQIEAAIRQQDLGWLQVQIEETVKDAHESGCVAIGLGGYTSIVTNNCKTVVSHGLTVTSGNALTVGMGIEGLKEACRQLGITLDRARLGIIGAGGNIASTYARLLARHVSALVLVGRRESRSKLDQVAMMLLKDAVDDLRHGQLTGLAGQLQRAGGIAGIDGGELSAADCAHLIATFESTGVLQLRDQLDALKDCDLIVAASNSAAPLIFPKHLKNGPVAICDISVPPDAALEIAEERGDVLVFQGGVVRLPHNPELCIPGIPLPAGAIFACMAETTLLGLAQNELQPSVGAITPGKVTQALAIARRHGYALGELKTMRSF
;
A
#
# COMPACT_ATOMS: atom_id res chain seq x y z
N CYS A 1 -4.28 40.83 -6.89
CA CYS A 1 -4.34 40.55 -8.31
C CYS A 1 -4.60 41.85 -9.06
N GLY A 2 -3.78 42.17 -10.04
CA GLY A 2 -3.87 43.42 -10.77
C GLY A 2 -3.57 43.24 -12.24
N VAL A 3 -3.38 44.38 -12.92
CA VAL A 3 -3.05 44.49 -14.33
C VAL A 3 -4.12 43.80 -15.22
N GLY A 4 -5.39 44.10 -14.94
CA GLY A 4 -6.54 43.81 -15.81
C GLY A 4 -7.19 42.41 -15.71
N ARG A 5 -6.52 41.37 -15.13
CA ARG A 5 -7.00 39.99 -15.13
C ARG A 5 -8.41 39.80 -14.55
N THR A 6 -8.75 40.57 -13.54
CA THR A 6 -10.05 40.48 -12.85
C THR A 6 -11.17 41.27 -13.54
N GLY A 7 -10.90 41.93 -14.66
CA GLY A 7 -11.87 42.79 -15.33
C GLY A 7 -11.85 44.25 -14.83
N CYS A 8 -11.00 44.56 -13.86
CA CYS A 8 -10.61 45.88 -13.43
C CYS A 8 -9.08 45.96 -13.41
N PHE A 9 -8.47 47.18 -13.45
CA PHE A 9 -7.01 47.29 -13.43
C PHE A 9 -6.43 46.70 -12.12
N THR A 10 -7.07 46.97 -10.99
CA THR A 10 -6.77 46.36 -9.70
C THR A 10 -7.97 45.54 -9.17
N ALA A 11 -7.71 44.47 -8.44
CA ALA A 11 -8.79 43.69 -7.80
C ALA A 11 -9.46 44.48 -6.65
N ALA A 12 -8.83 45.48 -6.09
CA ALA A 12 -9.37 46.35 -5.04
C ALA A 12 -10.61 47.14 -5.53
N GLU A 13 -10.67 47.47 -6.81
CA GLU A 13 -11.80 48.18 -7.43
C GLU A 13 -13.11 47.39 -7.28
N HIS A 14 -13.10 46.07 -7.35
CA HIS A 14 -14.30 45.21 -7.10
C HIS A 14 -14.86 45.34 -5.69
N LEU A 15 -14.02 45.73 -4.73
CA LEU A 15 -14.37 45.85 -3.32
C LEU A 15 -14.63 47.31 -2.91
N GLY A 16 -14.45 48.27 -3.84
CA GLY A 16 -14.55 49.70 -3.55
C GLY A 16 -13.43 50.17 -2.57
N ILE A 17 -12.31 49.46 -2.51
CA ILE A 17 -11.18 49.77 -1.62
C ILE A 17 -10.15 50.57 -2.37
N SER A 18 -9.70 51.69 -1.79
CA SER A 18 -8.55 52.45 -2.22
C SER A 18 -7.41 52.26 -1.22
N GLY A 19 -6.26 51.75 -1.70
CA GLY A 19 -5.08 51.56 -0.89
C GLY A 19 -4.17 52.81 -0.90
N ASP A 20 -3.42 53.01 0.18
CA ASP A 20 -2.37 54.03 0.22
C ASP A 20 -1.15 53.62 -0.65
N TYR A 21 -0.93 52.30 -0.78
CA TYR A 21 0.18 51.70 -1.53
C TYR A 21 -0.30 50.55 -2.38
N TYR A 22 0.14 50.47 -3.64
CA TYR A 22 -0.10 49.38 -4.56
C TYR A 22 1.19 48.84 -5.11
N THR A 23 1.44 47.56 -4.96
CA THR A 23 2.55 46.88 -5.60
C THR A 23 2.08 46.13 -6.85
N PHE A 24 2.73 46.34 -7.97
CA PHE A 24 2.50 45.68 -9.24
C PHE A 24 3.73 44.85 -9.63
N GLY A 25 3.51 43.72 -10.28
CA GLY A 25 4.58 42.87 -10.77
C GLY A 25 4.04 41.84 -11.77
N LYS A 26 4.74 40.75 -11.98
CA LYS A 26 4.35 39.65 -12.87
C LYS A 26 4.02 40.15 -14.29
N SER A 27 2.74 40.25 -14.67
CA SER A 27 2.27 40.68 -15.98
C SER A 27 2.56 42.14 -16.34
N LEU A 28 3.01 42.95 -15.40
CA LEU A 28 3.44 44.32 -15.66
C LEU A 28 4.54 44.39 -16.74
N GLY A 29 5.48 43.45 -16.73
CA GLY A 29 6.53 43.35 -17.75
C GLY A 29 6.12 42.60 -19.02
N GLY A 30 4.83 42.36 -19.26
CA GLY A 30 4.31 41.67 -20.44
C GLY A 30 4.72 40.19 -20.54
N GLY A 31 5.26 39.60 -19.48
CA GLY A 31 5.83 38.25 -19.47
C GLY A 31 7.23 38.13 -20.04
N ILE A 32 7.83 39.24 -20.51
CA ILE A 32 9.14 39.34 -21.17
C ILE A 32 10.17 39.93 -20.22
N ALA A 33 9.82 41.03 -19.51
CA ALA A 33 10.72 41.73 -18.59
C ALA A 33 10.36 41.42 -17.12
N LYS A 34 11.38 41.39 -16.28
CA LYS A 34 11.23 41.30 -14.83
C LYS A 34 11.18 42.72 -14.26
N ILE A 35 10.00 43.16 -13.91
CA ILE A 35 9.76 44.48 -13.35
C ILE A 35 8.68 44.43 -12.27
N SER A 36 8.82 45.26 -11.26
CA SER A 36 7.78 45.60 -10.30
C SER A 36 7.68 47.13 -10.17
N ALA A 37 6.52 47.60 -9.78
CA ALA A 37 6.29 49.02 -9.51
C ALA A 37 5.54 49.17 -8.18
N LEU A 38 5.85 50.24 -7.46
CA LEU A 38 5.14 50.71 -6.30
C LEU A 38 4.45 52.02 -6.63
N ALA A 39 3.11 52.01 -6.61
CA ALA A 39 2.34 53.25 -6.68
C ALA A 39 1.97 53.68 -5.26
N ILE A 40 2.23 54.95 -4.96
CA ILE A 40 1.97 55.54 -3.62
C ILE A 40 0.98 56.68 -3.78
N GLN A 41 -0.05 56.73 -2.94
CA GLN A 41 -0.94 57.86 -2.90
C GLN A 41 -0.18 59.14 -2.59
N ALA A 42 -0.42 60.24 -3.36
CA ALA A 42 0.38 61.45 -3.31
C ALA A 42 0.54 62.03 -1.89
N GLY A 43 -0.51 62.00 -1.07
CA GLY A 43 -0.48 62.45 0.33
C GLY A 43 0.31 61.55 1.30
N ARG A 44 0.73 60.37 0.85
CA ARG A 44 1.55 59.42 1.63
C ARG A 44 3.00 59.35 1.15
N TYR A 45 3.31 59.95 0.04
CA TYR A 45 4.67 59.96 -0.49
C TYR A 45 5.58 60.84 0.34
N LEU A 46 6.69 60.26 0.78
CA LEU A 46 7.76 60.99 1.48
C LEU A 46 8.95 61.15 0.54
N PRO A 47 9.43 62.38 0.30
CA PRO A 47 10.60 62.62 -0.58
C PRO A 47 11.85 61.83 -0.16
N ALA A 48 12.04 61.63 1.15
CA ALA A 48 13.14 60.83 1.68
C ALA A 48 13.11 59.38 1.18
N PHE A 49 11.91 58.78 0.94
CA PHE A 49 11.80 57.46 0.35
C PHE A 49 12.38 57.42 -1.06
N GLY A 50 12.03 58.37 -1.92
CA GLY A 50 12.58 58.45 -3.28
C GLY A 50 14.09 58.58 -3.33
N ASN A 51 14.69 59.26 -2.33
CA ASN A 51 16.14 59.44 -2.26
C ASN A 51 16.87 58.22 -1.67
N LEU A 52 16.22 57.43 -0.80
CA LEU A 52 16.80 56.27 -0.10
C LEU A 52 16.50 54.95 -0.76
N HIS A 53 15.37 54.85 -1.46
CA HIS A 53 14.95 53.64 -2.17
C HIS A 53 15.72 53.54 -3.49
N THR A 54 16.75 52.72 -3.49
CA THR A 54 17.56 52.46 -4.67
C THR A 54 17.89 50.97 -4.80
N SER A 55 18.14 50.54 -6.02
CA SER A 55 18.62 49.20 -6.38
C SER A 55 19.50 49.36 -7.64
N THR A 56 20.50 48.50 -7.79
CA THR A 56 21.38 48.51 -8.98
C THR A 56 20.62 48.44 -10.30
N PHE A 57 19.46 47.77 -10.29
CA PHE A 57 18.60 47.57 -11.47
C PHE A 57 17.27 48.32 -11.37
N ALA A 58 17.15 49.28 -10.43
CA ALA A 58 15.98 50.15 -10.39
C ALA A 58 15.94 51.02 -11.64
N GLU A 59 14.73 51.24 -12.15
CA GLU A 59 14.46 52.11 -13.28
C GLU A 59 15.21 51.74 -14.58
N ASP A 60 15.54 50.43 -14.73
CA ASP A 60 16.13 49.92 -15.96
C ASP A 60 15.28 50.26 -17.18
N ASP A 61 15.89 51.00 -18.14
CA ASP A 61 15.22 51.52 -19.34
C ASP A 61 14.54 50.44 -20.16
N TRP A 62 15.15 49.27 -20.29
CA TRP A 62 14.59 48.15 -21.04
C TRP A 62 13.30 47.65 -20.39
N SER A 63 13.36 47.32 -19.11
CA SER A 63 12.21 46.78 -18.38
C SER A 63 11.08 47.81 -18.27
N CYS A 64 11.40 49.07 -18.04
CA CYS A 64 10.42 50.18 -18.03
C CYS A 64 9.72 50.34 -19.37
N ARG A 65 10.47 50.33 -20.50
CA ARG A 65 9.89 50.38 -21.85
C ARG A 65 8.99 49.19 -22.16
N MET A 66 9.38 48.01 -21.73
CA MET A 66 8.56 46.80 -21.87
C MET A 66 7.26 46.90 -21.05
N ALA A 67 7.32 47.41 -19.82
CA ALA A 67 6.15 47.62 -18.99
C ALA A 67 5.20 48.68 -19.59
N LEU A 68 5.73 49.80 -20.06
CA LEU A 68 4.93 50.83 -20.74
C LEU A 68 4.27 50.27 -22.00
N LYS A 69 4.98 49.46 -22.78
CA LYS A 69 4.42 48.81 -23.97
C LYS A 69 3.35 47.80 -23.61
N ALA A 70 3.54 47.04 -22.53
CA ALA A 70 2.52 46.11 -22.04
C ALA A 70 1.23 46.85 -21.61
N LEU A 71 1.36 47.97 -20.92
CA LEU A 71 0.22 48.82 -20.53
C LEU A 71 -0.47 49.42 -21.76
N GLU A 72 0.30 49.93 -22.75
CA GLU A 72 -0.25 50.43 -24.02
C GLU A 72 -1.06 49.37 -24.77
N VAL A 73 -0.54 48.12 -24.86
CA VAL A 73 -1.25 47.01 -25.49
C VAL A 73 -2.52 46.67 -24.72
N LEU A 74 -2.45 46.68 -23.40
CA LEU A 74 -3.58 46.38 -22.51
C LEU A 74 -4.74 47.37 -22.72
N ASP A 75 -4.41 48.66 -22.88
CA ASP A 75 -5.40 49.71 -23.14
C ASP A 75 -5.90 49.68 -24.60
N ARG A 76 -4.98 49.67 -25.59
CA ARG A 76 -5.29 49.64 -27.02
C ARG A 76 -6.20 48.48 -27.41
N GLU A 77 -5.93 47.28 -26.87
CA GLU A 77 -6.68 46.07 -27.17
C GLU A 77 -7.85 45.84 -26.20
N LYS A 78 -8.10 46.78 -25.29
CA LYS A 78 -9.17 46.73 -24.28
C LYS A 78 -9.19 45.43 -23.50
N LEU A 79 -8.01 44.92 -23.13
CA LEU A 79 -7.88 43.60 -22.52
C LEU A 79 -8.56 43.53 -21.14
N VAL A 80 -8.64 44.64 -20.40
CA VAL A 80 -9.33 44.70 -19.10
C VAL A 80 -10.81 44.42 -19.27
N SER A 81 -11.49 45.12 -20.17
CA SER A 81 -12.93 44.91 -20.48
C SER A 81 -13.18 43.50 -21.01
N ARG A 82 -12.29 43.03 -21.90
CA ARG A 82 -12.35 41.66 -22.42
C ARG A 82 -12.24 40.59 -21.31
N CYS A 83 -11.37 40.81 -20.32
CA CYS A 83 -11.29 39.92 -19.16
C CYS A 83 -12.58 39.93 -18.32
N ALA A 84 -13.28 41.07 -18.20
CA ALA A 84 -14.57 41.16 -17.54
C ALA A 84 -15.65 40.35 -18.28
N GLU A 85 -15.76 40.59 -19.60
CA GLU A 85 -16.77 39.96 -20.47
C GLU A 85 -16.57 38.43 -20.53
N LEU A 86 -15.38 37.96 -20.88
CA LEU A 86 -15.08 36.55 -20.97
C LEU A 86 -15.15 35.86 -19.60
N GLY A 87 -14.74 36.57 -18.55
CA GLY A 87 -14.85 36.07 -17.17
C GLY A 87 -16.29 35.87 -16.74
N HIS A 88 -17.18 36.77 -17.14
CA HIS A 88 -18.64 36.61 -16.91
C HIS A 88 -19.19 35.39 -17.65
N VAL A 89 -18.86 35.21 -18.93
CA VAL A 89 -19.26 34.03 -19.71
C VAL A 89 -18.72 32.74 -19.08
N LEU A 90 -17.44 32.71 -18.76
CA LEU A 90 -16.79 31.55 -18.12
C LEU A 90 -17.48 31.18 -16.81
N LYS A 91 -17.66 32.15 -15.92
CA LYS A 91 -18.28 31.94 -14.62
C LYS A 91 -19.75 31.46 -14.74
N THR A 92 -20.56 32.10 -15.60
CA THR A 92 -21.95 31.71 -15.83
C THR A 92 -22.06 30.27 -16.31
N ARG A 93 -21.20 29.85 -17.25
CA ARG A 93 -21.19 28.47 -17.76
C ARG A 93 -20.69 27.46 -16.73
N LEU A 94 -19.68 27.81 -15.92
CA LEU A 94 -19.23 26.98 -14.82
C LEU A 94 -20.29 26.83 -13.72
N GLU A 95 -21.09 27.88 -13.43
CA GLU A 95 -22.21 27.78 -12.52
C GLU A 95 -23.33 26.88 -13.09
N SER A 96 -23.55 26.90 -14.39
CA SER A 96 -24.47 25.96 -15.05
C SER A 96 -23.96 24.51 -14.96
N LEU A 97 -22.63 24.29 -15.10
CA LEU A 97 -22.03 22.98 -14.90
C LEU A 97 -22.20 22.52 -13.44
N LYS A 98 -21.96 23.41 -12.46
CA LYS A 98 -22.19 23.14 -11.05
C LYS A 98 -23.66 22.78 -10.76
N GLN A 99 -24.64 23.43 -11.38
CA GLN A 99 -26.04 23.06 -11.20
C GLN A 99 -26.34 21.62 -11.62
N ARG A 100 -25.68 21.14 -12.68
CA ARG A 100 -25.78 19.75 -13.15
C ARG A 100 -25.02 18.75 -12.30
N PHE A 101 -23.91 19.18 -11.67
CA PHE A 101 -22.96 18.38 -10.92
C PHE A 101 -22.71 18.94 -9.50
N GLY A 102 -23.81 19.32 -8.81
CA GLY A 102 -23.71 19.89 -7.46
C GLY A 102 -23.21 18.91 -6.39
N ASP A 103 -23.27 17.62 -6.67
CA ASP A 103 -22.66 16.54 -5.89
C ASP A 103 -21.14 16.46 -6.05
N VAL A 104 -20.58 17.01 -7.15
CA VAL A 104 -19.15 16.96 -7.47
C VAL A 104 -18.49 18.34 -7.33
N ILE A 105 -19.17 19.42 -7.74
CA ILE A 105 -18.65 20.79 -7.66
C ILE A 105 -19.32 21.51 -6.48
N ALA A 106 -18.54 21.73 -5.43
CA ALA A 106 -19.00 22.44 -4.23
C ALA A 106 -19.18 23.94 -4.47
N ALA A 107 -18.20 24.59 -5.14
CA ALA A 107 -18.26 26.02 -5.39
C ALA A 107 -17.55 26.44 -6.68
N VAL A 108 -18.06 27.53 -7.29
CA VAL A 108 -17.37 28.29 -8.33
C VAL A 108 -17.19 29.72 -7.83
N ARG A 109 -15.94 30.16 -7.70
CA ARG A 109 -15.60 31.47 -7.13
C ARG A 109 -14.67 32.22 -8.07
N GLY A 110 -14.78 33.54 -8.08
CA GLY A 110 -13.85 34.38 -8.81
C GLY A 110 -14.46 35.55 -9.53
N VAL A 111 -13.61 36.37 -10.13
CA VAL A 111 -13.95 37.55 -10.91
C VAL A 111 -13.05 37.65 -12.13
N GLY A 112 -13.62 38.09 -13.25
CA GLY A 112 -12.90 38.14 -14.52
C GLY A 112 -12.32 36.79 -14.91
N LEU A 113 -11.12 36.77 -15.44
CA LEU A 113 -10.39 35.55 -15.81
C LEU A 113 -9.54 35.00 -14.64
N MET A 114 -10.05 35.06 -13.44
CA MET A 114 -9.48 34.41 -12.26
C MET A 114 -10.58 33.66 -11.51
N VAL A 115 -10.77 32.39 -11.85
CA VAL A 115 -11.85 31.58 -11.35
C VAL A 115 -11.28 30.34 -10.65
N GLY A 116 -11.84 29.99 -9.49
CA GLY A 116 -11.60 28.76 -8.76
C GLY A 116 -12.82 27.84 -8.87
N ILE A 117 -12.56 26.57 -9.13
CA ILE A 117 -13.55 25.49 -9.13
C ILE A 117 -13.20 24.59 -7.96
N GLU A 118 -14.05 24.55 -6.96
CA GLU A 118 -13.88 23.70 -5.78
C GLU A 118 -14.68 22.42 -5.94
N PHE A 119 -14.01 21.30 -5.84
CA PHE A 119 -14.65 19.98 -5.82
C PHE A 119 -15.16 19.67 -4.42
N ALA A 120 -16.27 18.94 -4.35
CA ALA A 120 -16.76 18.36 -3.10
C ALA A 120 -15.78 17.31 -2.56
N SER A 121 -15.85 17.02 -1.25
CA SER A 121 -15.16 15.87 -0.68
C SER A 121 -15.66 14.58 -1.34
N LEU A 122 -14.74 13.65 -1.56
CA LEU A 122 -15.05 12.31 -2.07
C LEU A 122 -14.92 11.24 -0.97
N ASP A 123 -14.98 11.63 0.31
CA ASP A 123 -14.81 10.72 1.44
C ASP A 123 -15.88 9.63 1.50
N ASP A 124 -17.04 9.87 0.88
CA ASP A 124 -18.12 8.90 0.74
C ASP A 124 -18.15 8.20 -0.64
N SER A 125 -17.14 8.41 -1.49
CA SER A 125 -17.06 7.74 -2.78
C SER A 125 -17.00 6.22 -2.61
N PRO A 126 -17.69 5.41 -3.45
CA PRO A 126 -17.51 3.98 -3.48
C PRO A 126 -16.06 3.57 -3.80
N SER A 127 -15.37 4.33 -4.67
CA SER A 127 -13.97 4.09 -5.02
C SER A 127 -13.05 4.40 -3.84
N ALA A 128 -12.33 3.38 -3.37
CA ALA A 128 -11.31 3.55 -2.34
C ALA A 128 -10.17 4.47 -2.80
N LEU A 129 -9.82 4.42 -4.09
CA LEU A 129 -8.80 5.30 -4.67
C LEU A 129 -9.24 6.77 -4.65
N LEU A 130 -10.49 7.07 -5.03
CA LEU A 130 -11.01 8.45 -4.98
C LEU A 130 -11.10 8.98 -3.55
N ARG A 131 -11.53 8.16 -2.58
CA ARG A 131 -11.49 8.55 -1.15
C ARG A 131 -10.09 8.94 -0.72
N SER A 132 -9.12 8.10 -1.01
CA SER A 132 -7.72 8.32 -0.63
C SER A 132 -7.12 9.54 -1.30
N VAL A 133 -7.45 9.78 -2.56
CA VAL A 133 -7.05 10.97 -3.32
C VAL A 133 -7.64 12.24 -2.69
N SER A 134 -8.90 12.18 -2.23
CA SER A 134 -9.57 13.27 -1.53
C SER A 134 -8.92 13.56 -0.17
N GLN A 135 -8.75 12.53 0.66
CA GLN A 135 -8.15 12.63 1.99
C GLN A 135 -6.67 13.04 1.95
N GLY A 136 -5.94 12.57 0.93
CA GLY A 136 -4.54 12.94 0.68
C GLY A 136 -4.34 14.29 0.00
N ASP A 137 -5.38 15.09 -0.18
CA ASP A 137 -5.32 16.42 -0.79
C ASP A 137 -4.78 16.44 -2.23
N MET A 138 -4.88 15.33 -2.95
CA MET A 138 -4.34 15.17 -4.29
C MET A 138 -5.36 15.36 -5.42
N LEU A 139 -6.66 15.47 -5.10
CA LEU A 139 -7.74 15.50 -6.09
C LEU A 139 -7.51 16.56 -7.18
N ALA A 140 -7.30 17.82 -6.79
CA ALA A 140 -7.10 18.90 -7.75
C ALA A 140 -5.84 18.70 -8.61
N SER A 141 -4.79 18.09 -8.05
CA SER A 141 -3.56 17.80 -8.77
C SER A 141 -3.76 16.70 -9.81
N LEU A 142 -4.48 15.63 -9.48
CA LEU A 142 -4.80 14.54 -10.42
C LEU A 142 -5.76 15.00 -11.51
N VAL A 143 -6.76 15.81 -11.17
CA VAL A 143 -7.65 16.43 -12.17
C VAL A 143 -6.87 17.34 -13.11
N ALA A 144 -5.94 18.16 -12.60
CA ALA A 144 -5.09 18.99 -13.44
C ALA A 144 -4.18 18.15 -14.34
N GLY A 145 -3.66 17.03 -13.82
CA GLY A 145 -2.88 16.05 -14.59
C GLY A 145 -3.68 15.41 -15.71
N TYR A 146 -4.91 14.96 -15.42
CA TYR A 146 -5.82 14.43 -16.43
C TYR A 146 -6.13 15.46 -17.53
N LEU A 147 -6.53 16.67 -17.14
CA LEU A 147 -6.84 17.74 -18.10
C LEU A 147 -5.65 18.06 -19.00
N LEU A 148 -4.43 18.05 -18.46
CA LEU A 148 -3.23 18.31 -19.25
C LEU A 148 -2.89 17.16 -20.20
N ASN A 149 -2.89 15.93 -19.72
CA ASN A 149 -2.36 14.79 -20.47
C ASN A 149 -3.40 14.18 -21.42
N GLU A 150 -4.68 14.15 -21.02
CA GLU A 150 -5.74 13.53 -21.83
C GLU A 150 -6.47 14.58 -22.70
N GLU A 151 -6.77 15.76 -22.15
CA GLU A 151 -7.58 16.78 -22.82
C GLU A 151 -6.73 17.94 -23.40
N GLY A 152 -5.41 18.00 -23.13
CA GLY A 152 -4.52 19.07 -23.62
C GLY A 152 -4.75 20.42 -22.97
N ILE A 153 -5.42 20.48 -21.81
CA ILE A 153 -5.79 21.71 -21.11
C ILE A 153 -4.95 21.89 -19.85
N ARG A 154 -4.15 22.95 -19.82
CA ARG A 154 -3.32 23.29 -18.66
C ARG A 154 -4.09 24.15 -17.66
N VAL A 155 -4.32 23.62 -16.47
CA VAL A 155 -4.83 24.31 -15.29
C VAL A 155 -3.88 24.14 -14.11
N ALA A 156 -4.12 24.81 -13.00
CA ALA A 156 -3.28 24.66 -11.82
C ALA A 156 -4.13 24.37 -10.57
N PRO A 157 -3.71 23.40 -9.73
CA PRO A 157 -4.25 23.27 -8.39
C PRO A 157 -3.86 24.47 -7.53
N THR A 158 -4.56 24.71 -6.43
CA THR A 158 -4.19 25.72 -5.43
C THR A 158 -3.55 25.06 -4.22
N LEU A 159 -2.53 25.70 -3.64
CA LEU A 159 -1.85 25.18 -2.44
C LEU A 159 -2.65 25.42 -1.15
N SER A 160 -3.44 26.50 -1.11
CA SER A 160 -4.21 26.91 0.08
C SER A 160 -5.61 26.32 0.15
N ALA A 161 -6.12 25.78 -0.96
CA ALA A 161 -7.44 25.15 -1.03
C ALA A 161 -7.30 23.90 -1.92
N ARG A 162 -6.95 22.79 -1.31
CA ARG A 162 -6.41 21.58 -1.95
C ARG A 162 -7.37 20.87 -2.91
N HIS A 163 -8.69 21.08 -2.74
CA HIS A 163 -9.71 20.59 -3.68
C HIS A 163 -10.07 21.62 -4.76
N THR A 164 -9.31 22.70 -4.91
CA THR A 164 -9.65 23.78 -5.83
C THR A 164 -8.70 23.84 -7.03
N LEU A 165 -9.26 23.78 -8.23
CA LEU A 165 -8.59 24.14 -9.47
C LEU A 165 -8.66 25.64 -9.71
N ARG A 166 -7.57 26.21 -10.17
CA ARG A 166 -7.46 27.62 -10.57
C ARG A 166 -7.43 27.72 -12.09
N VAL A 167 -8.45 28.37 -12.64
CA VAL A 167 -8.59 28.68 -14.07
C VAL A 167 -8.20 30.14 -14.28
N GLN A 168 -7.07 30.37 -14.93
CA GLN A 168 -6.50 31.70 -15.21
C GLN A 168 -5.99 31.77 -16.65
N PRO A 169 -6.88 31.78 -17.64
CA PRO A 169 -6.48 31.82 -19.04
C PRO A 169 -5.88 33.17 -19.46
N SER A 170 -5.30 33.23 -20.65
CA SER A 170 -4.91 34.47 -21.31
C SER A 170 -6.11 35.38 -21.59
N ALA A 171 -5.90 36.70 -21.66
CA ALA A 171 -6.95 37.61 -22.14
C ALA A 171 -7.35 37.35 -23.61
N ASN A 172 -6.52 36.63 -24.38
CA ASN A 172 -6.83 36.17 -25.74
C ASN A 172 -7.63 34.86 -25.80
N PHE A 173 -8.06 34.35 -24.65
CA PHE A 173 -8.94 33.21 -24.54
C PHE A 173 -10.25 33.45 -25.31
N SER A 174 -10.79 32.43 -25.96
CA SER A 174 -12.00 32.53 -26.77
C SER A 174 -13.17 31.79 -26.13
N VAL A 175 -14.37 32.06 -26.60
CA VAL A 175 -15.59 31.31 -26.20
C VAL A 175 -15.43 29.81 -26.55
N ARG A 176 -14.78 29.49 -27.67
CA ARG A 176 -14.49 28.10 -28.05
C ARG A 176 -13.57 27.41 -27.06
N ASP A 177 -12.57 28.12 -26.53
CA ASP A 177 -11.69 27.57 -25.50
C ASP A 177 -12.46 27.33 -24.19
N ILE A 178 -13.45 28.20 -23.88
CA ILE A 178 -14.38 27.95 -22.76
C ILE A 178 -15.18 26.68 -23.00
N ASP A 179 -15.70 26.45 -24.20
CA ASP A 179 -16.46 25.23 -24.53
C ASP A 179 -15.59 23.98 -24.39
N CYS A 180 -14.34 24.00 -24.86
CA CYS A 180 -13.39 22.90 -24.67
C CYS A 180 -13.12 22.60 -23.19
N LEU A 181 -12.91 23.64 -22.38
CA LEU A 181 -12.69 23.49 -20.95
C LEU A 181 -13.91 22.87 -20.25
N LEU A 182 -15.12 23.37 -20.57
CA LEU A 182 -16.35 22.85 -19.98
C LEU A 182 -16.62 21.41 -20.35
N PHE A 183 -16.38 21.02 -21.61
CA PHE A 183 -16.49 19.64 -22.05
C PHE A 183 -15.54 18.72 -21.26
N ALA A 184 -14.27 19.12 -21.12
CA ALA A 184 -13.29 18.36 -20.37
C ALA A 184 -13.64 18.27 -18.86
N LEU A 185 -14.13 19.37 -18.25
CA LEU A 185 -14.59 19.38 -16.86
C LEU A 185 -15.85 18.52 -16.66
N GLU A 186 -16.76 18.49 -17.61
CA GLU A 186 -17.93 17.61 -17.57
C GLU A 186 -17.50 16.14 -17.52
N ARG A 187 -16.50 15.75 -18.32
CA ARG A 187 -15.92 14.40 -18.28
C ARG A 187 -15.30 14.08 -16.92
N VAL A 188 -14.58 15.05 -16.33
CA VAL A 188 -14.06 14.90 -14.95
C VAL A 188 -15.21 14.69 -13.96
N CYS A 189 -16.26 15.51 -14.04
CA CYS A 189 -17.43 15.37 -13.16
C CYS A 189 -18.09 14.00 -13.30
N LEU A 190 -18.21 13.49 -14.53
CA LEU A 190 -18.75 12.14 -14.77
C LEU A 190 -17.84 11.06 -14.17
N MET A 191 -16.51 11.15 -14.32
CA MET A 191 -15.58 10.19 -13.69
C MET A 191 -15.74 10.16 -12.17
N LEU A 192 -15.79 11.33 -11.53
CA LEU A 192 -15.92 11.43 -10.08
C LEU A 192 -17.28 10.91 -9.60
N ARG A 193 -18.38 11.25 -10.29
CA ARG A 193 -19.75 10.78 -9.99
C ARG A 193 -19.90 9.28 -10.19
N HIS A 194 -19.31 8.72 -11.25
CA HIS A 194 -19.37 7.30 -11.61
C HIS A 194 -18.28 6.46 -10.93
N ALA A 195 -17.60 7.01 -9.95
CA ALA A 195 -16.51 6.33 -9.22
C ALA A 195 -15.46 5.69 -10.16
N ASN A 196 -15.19 6.32 -11.30
CA ASN A 196 -14.22 5.87 -12.30
C ASN A 196 -12.85 6.50 -12.05
N ALA A 197 -12.19 6.03 -10.99
CA ALA A 197 -10.83 6.46 -10.63
C ALA A 197 -9.81 6.05 -11.71
N GLY A 198 -9.96 4.85 -12.28
CA GLY A 198 -9.06 4.32 -13.30
C GLY A 198 -8.92 5.25 -14.49
N ARG A 199 -10.04 5.81 -14.98
CA ARG A 199 -10.00 6.78 -16.08
C ARG A 199 -9.30 8.08 -15.70
N LEU A 200 -9.55 8.57 -14.49
CA LEU A 200 -8.92 9.80 -13.97
C LEU A 200 -7.39 9.68 -13.89
N VAL A 201 -6.87 8.51 -13.47
CA VAL A 201 -5.43 8.30 -13.25
C VAL A 201 -4.71 7.63 -14.41
N ARG A 202 -5.39 7.33 -15.52
CA ARG A 202 -4.88 6.59 -16.67
C ARG A 202 -3.57 7.15 -17.23
N PHE A 203 -3.44 8.47 -17.26
CA PHE A 203 -2.23 9.16 -17.70
C PHE A 203 -0.98 8.82 -16.86
N LEU A 204 -1.15 8.44 -15.59
CA LEU A 204 -0.06 7.98 -14.74
C LEU A 204 0.45 6.60 -15.13
N GLY A 205 -0.41 5.79 -15.72
CA GLY A 205 -0.09 4.45 -16.24
C GLY A 205 0.57 4.45 -17.61
N GLU A 206 0.74 5.62 -18.26
CA GLU A 206 1.26 5.73 -19.64
C GLU A 206 0.49 4.87 -20.65
N GLU A 207 -0.79 4.69 -20.40
CA GLU A 207 -1.67 4.01 -21.34
C GLU A 207 -1.88 4.88 -22.60
N ALA A 208 -2.14 4.27 -23.72
CA ALA A 208 -2.50 5.00 -24.93
C ALA A 208 -3.71 5.91 -24.67
N ARG A 209 -3.67 7.16 -25.16
CA ARG A 209 -4.78 8.07 -25.01
C ARG A 209 -6.06 7.41 -25.52
N SER A 210 -7.11 7.52 -24.76
CA SER A 210 -8.40 7.05 -25.21
C SER A 210 -9.00 8.05 -26.19
N GLU A 211 -9.94 7.59 -27.00
CA GLU A 211 -10.74 8.49 -27.85
C GLU A 211 -11.42 9.58 -26.99
N THR A 212 -11.27 10.82 -27.39
CA THR A 212 -11.77 12.01 -26.67
C THR A 212 -13.27 11.94 -26.36
N HIS A 213 -14.03 11.20 -27.16
CA HIS A 213 -15.48 11.05 -27.02
C HIS A 213 -15.93 9.69 -26.43
N ALA A 214 -14.97 8.83 -26.00
CA ALA A 214 -15.35 7.57 -25.38
C ALA A 214 -16.22 7.79 -24.14
N PRO A 215 -17.31 7.05 -23.96
CA PRO A 215 -18.19 7.16 -22.79
C PRO A 215 -17.41 6.93 -21.50
N ILE A 216 -17.80 7.62 -20.44
CA ILE A 216 -17.27 7.37 -19.09
C ILE A 216 -18.11 6.25 -18.48
N ALA A 217 -17.47 5.10 -18.23
CA ALA A 217 -18.13 3.96 -17.62
C ALA A 217 -18.49 4.23 -16.16
N ASP A 218 -19.64 3.70 -15.73
CA ASP A 218 -20.12 3.79 -14.36
C ASP A 218 -19.68 2.54 -13.58
N TYR A 219 -18.95 2.76 -12.49
CA TYR A 219 -18.44 1.72 -11.60
C TYR A 219 -19.08 1.77 -10.20
N VAL A 220 -20.05 2.65 -9.93
CA VAL A 220 -20.62 2.82 -8.58
C VAL A 220 -21.09 1.49 -8.00
N SER A 221 -21.83 0.69 -8.76
CA SER A 221 -22.35 -0.61 -8.32
C SER A 221 -21.32 -1.75 -8.35
N ALA A 222 -20.18 -1.54 -9.00
CA ALA A 222 -19.10 -2.54 -9.10
C ALA A 222 -18.17 -2.52 -7.88
N HIS A 223 -18.16 -1.42 -7.12
CA HIS A 223 -17.35 -1.33 -5.90
C HIS A 223 -17.99 -2.11 -4.75
N ALA A 224 -17.16 -2.82 -3.99
CA ALA A 224 -17.59 -3.43 -2.74
C ALA A 224 -18.00 -2.35 -1.72
N PRO A 225 -19.03 -2.58 -0.91
CA PRO A 225 -19.37 -1.68 0.19
C PRO A 225 -18.17 -1.46 1.13
N ARG A 226 -18.03 -0.25 1.67
CA ARG A 226 -16.94 0.08 2.61
C ARG A 226 -16.95 -0.80 3.87
N GLY A 227 -18.10 -1.34 4.22
CA GLY A 227 -18.32 -2.12 5.43
C GLY A 227 -18.97 -1.29 6.55
N PRO A 228 -19.26 -1.92 7.69
CA PRO A 228 -19.99 -1.30 8.79
C PRO A 228 -19.14 -0.23 9.51
N GLU A 229 -19.79 0.80 10.03
CA GLU A 229 -19.18 1.70 10.99
C GLU A 229 -19.06 1.04 12.37
N PRO A 230 -18.07 1.42 13.20
CA PRO A 230 -17.90 0.83 14.51
C PRO A 230 -19.06 1.18 15.45
N GLY A 231 -19.57 0.17 16.15
CA GLY A 231 -20.58 0.33 17.19
C GLY A 231 -20.04 1.07 18.43
N LYS A 232 -20.95 1.64 19.23
CA LYS A 232 -20.57 2.28 20.50
C LYS A 232 -20.03 1.23 21.48
N GLY A 233 -18.79 1.41 21.93
CA GLY A 233 -18.13 0.48 22.88
C GLY A 233 -17.60 -0.81 22.22
N GLU A 234 -17.68 -0.96 20.90
CA GLU A 234 -17.11 -2.09 20.18
C GLU A 234 -15.58 -2.02 20.21
N VAL A 235 -14.93 -3.16 20.47
CA VAL A 235 -13.46 -3.25 20.42
C VAL A 235 -13.02 -3.07 18.96
N ARG A 236 -12.03 -2.19 18.76
CA ARG A 236 -11.53 -1.85 17.42
C ARG A 236 -10.10 -2.31 17.25
N VAL A 237 -9.81 -2.89 16.09
CA VAL A 237 -8.46 -3.24 15.67
C VAL A 237 -8.21 -2.74 14.25
N ALA A 238 -6.96 -2.46 13.96
CA ALA A 238 -6.52 -2.03 12.63
C ALA A 238 -5.61 -3.07 11.99
N PHE A 239 -5.59 -3.11 10.67
CA PHE A 239 -4.63 -3.92 9.92
C PHE A 239 -4.12 -3.13 8.72
N LEU A 240 -2.80 -2.95 8.64
CA LEU A 240 -2.14 -2.32 7.50
C LEU A 240 -1.67 -3.37 6.51
N GLY A 241 -2.22 -3.31 5.29
CA GLY A 241 -1.84 -4.16 4.18
C GLY A 241 -1.46 -3.37 2.94
N HIS A 242 -0.86 -4.06 1.98
CA HIS A 242 -0.59 -3.55 0.63
C HIS A 242 -1.08 -4.56 -0.40
N LEU A 243 -1.23 -4.14 -1.66
CA LEU A 243 -1.57 -5.04 -2.75
C LEU A 243 -0.38 -5.98 -3.05
N ILE A 244 -0.69 -7.22 -3.34
CA ILE A 244 0.34 -8.25 -3.62
C ILE A 244 0.88 -8.07 -5.05
N GLU A 245 -0.03 -8.07 -6.03
CA GLU A 245 0.27 -7.92 -7.46
C GLU A 245 -0.65 -6.85 -8.07
N ALA A 246 -0.24 -6.28 -9.20
CA ALA A 246 -1.02 -5.25 -9.90
C ALA A 246 -2.46 -5.69 -10.24
N ARG A 247 -2.65 -6.96 -10.65
CA ARG A 247 -3.99 -7.50 -10.97
C ARG A 247 -4.96 -7.43 -9.79
N HIS A 248 -4.49 -7.52 -8.55
CA HIS A 248 -5.32 -7.44 -7.35
C HIS A 248 -5.86 -6.02 -7.10
N ALA A 249 -5.26 -5.01 -7.72
CA ALA A 249 -5.78 -3.65 -7.66
C ALA A 249 -7.20 -3.53 -8.24
N ARG A 250 -7.54 -4.37 -9.23
CA ARG A 250 -8.90 -4.41 -9.81
C ARG A 250 -9.94 -5.03 -8.88
N LEU A 251 -9.50 -5.90 -7.95
CA LEU A 251 -10.37 -6.42 -6.88
C LEU A 251 -10.63 -5.35 -5.81
N TRP A 252 -9.67 -4.43 -5.64
CA TRP A 252 -9.77 -3.32 -4.71
C TRP A 252 -10.55 -2.15 -5.30
N ASP A 253 -10.26 -1.76 -6.55
CA ASP A 253 -10.95 -0.73 -7.31
C ASP A 253 -11.24 -1.23 -8.75
N PRO A 254 -12.47 -1.66 -9.04
CA PRO A 254 -12.84 -2.22 -10.34
C PRO A 254 -12.59 -1.28 -11.53
N SER A 255 -12.59 0.04 -11.32
CA SER A 255 -12.33 1.02 -12.38
C SER A 255 -10.89 0.95 -12.92
N LEU A 256 -9.97 0.34 -12.15
CA LEU A 256 -8.59 0.07 -12.61
C LEU A 256 -8.52 -0.98 -13.74
N ALA A 257 -9.66 -1.59 -14.13
CA ALA A 257 -9.76 -2.36 -15.38
C ALA A 257 -9.48 -1.50 -16.63
N GLU A 258 -9.53 -0.17 -16.50
CA GLU A 258 -9.13 0.77 -17.56
C GLU A 258 -7.60 0.81 -17.81
N LEU A 259 -6.79 0.19 -16.95
CA LEU A 259 -5.34 0.12 -17.06
C LEU A 259 -4.85 -1.33 -17.24
N SER A 260 -3.73 -1.49 -17.95
CA SER A 260 -2.96 -2.74 -17.97
C SER A 260 -2.27 -2.98 -16.61
N ASP A 261 -1.79 -4.20 -16.35
CA ASP A 261 -1.02 -4.49 -15.13
C ASP A 261 0.24 -3.61 -15.05
N ALA A 262 0.95 -3.47 -16.16
CA ALA A 262 2.11 -2.58 -16.24
C ALA A 262 1.73 -1.10 -16.02
N GLY A 263 0.55 -0.68 -16.48
CA GLY A 263 0.01 0.66 -16.22
C GLY A 263 -0.28 0.89 -14.75
N ILE A 264 -0.88 -0.10 -14.07
CA ILE A 264 -1.15 -0.04 -12.62
C ILE A 264 0.16 0.07 -11.83
N GLU A 265 1.18 -0.72 -12.18
CA GLU A 265 2.49 -0.66 -11.53
C GLU A 265 3.15 0.71 -11.70
N ARG A 266 3.12 1.28 -12.92
CA ARG A 266 3.65 2.64 -13.18
C ARG A 266 2.87 3.70 -12.42
N MET A 267 1.55 3.62 -12.39
CA MET A 267 0.70 4.53 -11.64
C MET A 267 1.07 4.52 -10.15
N PHE A 268 1.07 3.34 -9.52
CA PHE A 268 1.47 3.23 -8.12
C PHE A 268 2.92 3.69 -7.89
N GLY A 269 3.84 3.36 -8.80
CA GLY A 269 5.23 3.83 -8.74
C GLY A 269 5.36 5.36 -8.67
N ARG A 270 4.39 6.12 -9.21
CA ARG A 270 4.37 7.59 -9.20
C ARG A 270 3.68 8.20 -7.99
N ILE A 271 2.67 7.52 -7.42
CA ILE A 271 1.84 8.13 -6.37
C ILE A 271 2.11 7.58 -4.96
N HIS A 272 2.68 6.37 -4.81
CA HIS A 272 2.78 5.67 -3.52
C HIS A 272 3.48 6.49 -2.41
N ARG A 273 4.45 7.33 -2.76
CA ARG A 273 5.17 8.18 -1.79
C ARG A 273 4.37 9.39 -1.32
N HIS A 274 3.32 9.74 -2.06
CA HIS A 274 2.52 10.94 -1.84
C HIS A 274 1.13 10.64 -1.27
N MET A 275 0.78 9.37 -1.16
CA MET A 275 -0.50 8.90 -0.64
C MET A 275 -0.29 8.10 0.63
N ALA A 276 -0.68 8.66 1.76
CA ALA A 276 -0.69 7.94 3.03
C ALA A 276 -1.69 6.77 2.98
N PRO A 277 -1.41 5.66 3.66
CA PRO A 277 -2.40 4.60 3.86
C PRO A 277 -3.67 5.16 4.53
N CYS A 278 -4.82 4.68 4.10
CA CYS A 278 -6.10 5.07 4.69
C CYS A 278 -7.02 3.87 4.85
N VAL A 279 -8.11 4.03 5.62
CA VAL A 279 -9.12 2.98 5.78
C VAL A 279 -9.86 2.78 4.46
N THR A 280 -9.55 1.70 3.77
CA THR A 280 -10.18 1.33 2.49
C THR A 280 -11.43 0.47 2.70
N HIS A 281 -11.43 -0.33 3.75
CA HIS A 281 -12.54 -1.23 4.08
C HIS A 281 -12.65 -1.43 5.59
N THR A 282 -13.86 -1.71 6.09
CA THR A 282 -14.12 -2.08 7.47
C THR A 282 -14.93 -3.37 7.53
N ALA A 283 -14.75 -4.14 8.59
CA ALA A 283 -15.50 -5.37 8.79
C ALA A 283 -15.79 -5.60 10.27
N ARG A 284 -16.88 -6.29 10.57
CA ARG A 284 -17.13 -6.85 11.90
C ARG A 284 -16.78 -8.33 11.88
N VAL A 285 -15.84 -8.73 12.71
CA VAL A 285 -15.42 -10.13 12.83
C VAL A 285 -15.96 -10.69 14.14
N THR A 286 -16.65 -11.85 14.03
CA THR A 286 -17.34 -12.50 15.16
C THR A 286 -16.65 -13.82 15.48
N GLY A 287 -16.28 -14.01 16.74
CA GLY A 287 -15.74 -15.27 17.27
C GLY A 287 -16.83 -16.31 17.56
N ALA A 288 -16.43 -17.54 17.90
CA ALA A 288 -17.35 -18.65 18.15
C ALA A 288 -18.36 -18.37 19.28
N ASP A 289 -17.96 -17.61 20.29
CA ASP A 289 -18.78 -17.28 21.45
C ASP A 289 -19.69 -16.05 21.21
N GLY A 290 -19.73 -15.53 19.97
CA GLY A 290 -20.53 -14.36 19.60
C GLY A 290 -19.90 -13.02 19.94
N GLU A 291 -18.70 -12.99 20.51
CA GLU A 291 -17.94 -11.76 20.70
C GLU A 291 -17.53 -11.16 19.36
N THR A 292 -17.53 -9.83 19.27
CA THR A 292 -17.26 -9.12 18.03
C THR A 292 -16.12 -8.13 18.17
N VAL A 293 -15.37 -7.95 17.09
CA VAL A 293 -14.36 -6.92 16.95
C VAL A 293 -14.55 -6.18 15.62
N HIS A 294 -14.42 -4.87 15.64
CA HIS A 294 -14.42 -4.04 14.45
C HIS A 294 -13.00 -3.96 13.88
N LEU A 295 -12.83 -4.43 12.65
CA LEU A 295 -11.58 -4.39 11.90
C LEU A 295 -11.61 -3.22 10.92
N SER A 296 -10.64 -2.30 11.02
CA SER A 296 -10.34 -1.27 10.03
C SER A 296 -9.15 -1.70 9.17
N PHE A 297 -9.35 -1.92 7.88
CA PHE A 297 -8.29 -2.29 6.95
C PHE A 297 -7.71 -1.02 6.31
N TYR A 298 -6.46 -0.73 6.64
CA TYR A 298 -5.66 0.34 6.03
C TYR A 298 -4.95 -0.21 4.79
N GLY A 299 -5.27 0.34 3.63
CA GLY A 299 -4.63 0.00 2.36
C GLY A 299 -3.48 0.94 2.04
N ALA A 300 -2.30 0.41 1.80
CA ALA A 300 -1.18 1.17 1.25
C ALA A 300 -1.21 1.11 -0.29
N PHE A 301 -1.00 2.27 -0.94
CA PHE A 301 -1.15 2.44 -2.40
C PHE A 301 0.07 1.97 -3.17
N MET A 302 0.45 0.70 -2.99
CA MET A 302 1.60 0.08 -3.63
C MET A 302 1.41 -1.43 -3.76
N VAL A 303 2.15 -2.04 -4.66
CA VAL A 303 2.27 -3.49 -4.75
C VAL A 303 3.61 -3.96 -4.18
N SER A 304 3.74 -5.26 -3.91
CA SER A 304 4.95 -5.88 -3.33
C SER A 304 6.22 -5.48 -4.07
N ALA A 305 6.19 -5.35 -5.40
CA ALA A 305 7.35 -5.01 -6.22
C ALA A 305 7.98 -3.64 -5.89
N GLN A 306 7.17 -2.62 -5.56
CA GLN A 306 7.70 -1.31 -5.16
C GLN A 306 8.42 -1.37 -3.81
N ILE A 307 7.86 -2.14 -2.85
CA ILE A 307 8.49 -2.28 -1.53
C ILE A 307 9.79 -3.08 -1.63
N GLU A 308 9.80 -4.15 -2.43
CA GLU A 308 11.02 -4.91 -2.68
C GLU A 308 12.11 -4.05 -3.35
N ALA A 309 11.74 -3.23 -4.33
CA ALA A 309 12.66 -2.27 -4.95
C ALA A 309 13.23 -1.29 -3.91
N ALA A 310 12.40 -0.77 -3.00
CA ALA A 310 12.82 0.12 -1.93
C ALA A 310 13.79 -0.58 -0.95
N ILE A 311 13.53 -1.85 -0.61
CA ILE A 311 14.44 -2.67 0.22
C ILE A 311 15.79 -2.83 -0.46
N ARG A 312 15.81 -3.19 -1.75
CA ARG A 312 17.06 -3.35 -2.52
C ARG A 312 17.85 -2.05 -2.63
N GLN A 313 17.18 -0.92 -2.74
CA GLN A 313 17.77 0.41 -2.83
C GLN A 313 18.11 1.03 -1.47
N GLN A 314 17.74 0.36 -0.36
CA GLN A 314 17.86 0.90 1.00
C GLN A 314 17.15 2.24 1.21
N ASP A 315 16.06 2.48 0.48
CA ASP A 315 15.25 3.71 0.50
C ASP A 315 13.91 3.45 1.20
N LEU A 316 13.94 3.22 2.50
CA LEU A 316 12.78 2.83 3.30
C LEU A 316 12.20 3.96 4.15
N GLY A 317 12.84 5.13 4.21
CA GLY A 317 12.46 6.22 5.12
C GLY A 317 11.01 6.69 4.92
N TRP A 318 10.58 6.84 3.67
CA TRP A 318 9.20 7.23 3.34
C TRP A 318 8.16 6.20 3.79
N LEU A 319 8.47 4.90 3.66
CA LEU A 319 7.56 3.81 4.06
C LEU A 319 7.45 3.69 5.58
N GLN A 320 8.56 3.89 6.30
CA GLN A 320 8.56 3.94 7.76
C GLN A 320 7.68 5.08 8.28
N VAL A 321 7.77 6.27 7.68
CA VAL A 321 6.90 7.41 8.01
C VAL A 321 5.43 7.06 7.78
N GLN A 322 5.08 6.47 6.64
CA GLN A 322 3.69 6.06 6.35
C GLN A 322 3.17 5.02 7.35
N ILE A 323 4.01 4.06 7.76
CA ILE A 323 3.63 3.06 8.77
C ILE A 323 3.38 3.75 10.13
N GLU A 324 4.26 4.65 10.55
CA GLU A 324 4.14 5.37 11.83
C GLU A 324 2.90 6.26 11.85
N GLU A 325 2.62 6.99 10.77
CA GLU A 325 1.40 7.79 10.61
C GLU A 325 0.14 6.92 10.68
N THR A 326 0.17 5.73 10.06
CA THR A 326 -0.96 4.79 10.12
C THR A 326 -1.18 4.25 11.53
N VAL A 327 -0.11 3.91 12.26
CA VAL A 327 -0.21 3.46 13.66
C VAL A 327 -0.79 4.56 14.54
N LYS A 328 -0.38 5.81 14.33
CA LYS A 328 -0.90 6.97 15.04
C LYS A 328 -2.39 7.19 14.74
N ASP A 329 -2.78 7.16 13.46
CA ASP A 329 -4.19 7.31 13.05
C ASP A 329 -5.09 6.21 13.63
N ALA A 330 -4.62 4.95 13.61
CA ALA A 330 -5.32 3.83 14.24
C ALA A 330 -5.50 4.04 15.75
N HIS A 331 -4.49 4.58 16.44
CA HIS A 331 -4.60 4.94 17.86
C HIS A 331 -5.65 6.04 18.09
N GLU A 332 -5.57 7.12 17.33
CA GLU A 332 -6.50 8.25 17.41
C GLU A 332 -7.95 7.81 17.08
N SER A 333 -8.11 6.80 16.21
CA SER A 333 -9.39 6.17 15.90
C SER A 333 -9.91 5.21 16.99
N GLY A 334 -9.17 5.04 18.09
CA GLY A 334 -9.57 4.23 19.24
C GLY A 334 -9.35 2.72 19.06
N CYS A 335 -8.46 2.30 18.16
CA CYS A 335 -8.07 0.90 18.06
C CYS A 335 -7.24 0.47 19.29
N VAL A 336 -7.32 -0.82 19.66
CA VAL A 336 -6.53 -1.42 20.75
C VAL A 336 -5.29 -2.16 20.22
N ALA A 337 -5.34 -2.59 18.96
CA ALA A 337 -4.25 -3.29 18.30
C ALA A 337 -4.17 -2.93 16.82
N ILE A 338 -2.96 -3.06 16.26
CA ILE A 338 -2.71 -2.97 14.83
C ILE A 338 -1.80 -4.10 14.36
N GLY A 339 -2.21 -4.75 13.27
CA GLY A 339 -1.40 -5.73 12.54
C GLY A 339 -0.69 -5.12 11.35
N LEU A 340 0.56 -5.53 11.13
CA LEU A 340 1.34 -5.17 9.95
C LEU A 340 1.52 -6.38 9.05
N GLY A 341 0.90 -6.36 7.86
CA GLY A 341 0.88 -7.49 6.93
C GLY A 341 1.99 -7.45 5.87
N GLY A 342 2.46 -8.64 5.46
CA GLY A 342 3.41 -8.77 4.37
C GLY A 342 4.70 -7.97 4.59
N TYR A 343 5.10 -7.19 3.59
CA TYR A 343 6.34 -6.41 3.65
C TYR A 343 6.35 -5.31 4.71
N THR A 344 5.19 -4.80 5.17
CA THR A 344 5.16 -3.78 6.23
C THR A 344 5.72 -4.30 7.56
N SER A 345 5.55 -5.60 7.84
CA SER A 345 6.18 -6.26 8.97
C SER A 345 7.69 -6.47 8.77
N ILE A 346 8.12 -6.77 7.54
CA ILE A 346 9.54 -7.02 7.21
C ILE A 346 10.37 -5.75 7.37
N VAL A 347 9.93 -4.64 6.78
CA VAL A 347 10.65 -3.36 6.82
C VAL A 347 10.71 -2.74 8.22
N THR A 348 9.85 -3.19 9.14
CA THR A 348 9.84 -2.79 10.55
C THR A 348 10.53 -3.81 11.46
N ASN A 349 11.36 -4.69 10.89
CA ASN A 349 12.05 -5.75 11.64
C ASN A 349 11.09 -6.58 12.51
N ASN A 350 10.02 -7.07 11.89
CA ASN A 350 8.92 -7.78 12.55
C ASN A 350 8.32 -6.95 13.71
N CYS A 351 7.92 -5.72 13.41
CA CYS A 351 7.31 -4.74 14.32
C CYS A 351 8.21 -4.21 15.45
N LYS A 352 9.50 -4.54 15.49
CA LYS A 352 10.42 -4.09 16.56
C LYS A 352 10.73 -2.59 16.50
N THR A 353 10.74 -1.99 15.31
CA THR A 353 11.13 -0.59 15.12
C THR A 353 9.95 0.37 15.12
N VAL A 354 8.73 -0.12 15.32
CA VAL A 354 7.51 0.69 15.27
C VAL A 354 7.25 1.38 16.60
N VAL A 355 6.97 2.67 16.56
CA VAL A 355 6.48 3.42 17.74
C VAL A 355 4.99 3.11 17.93
N SER A 356 4.65 2.41 19.01
CA SER A 356 3.31 1.81 19.19
C SER A 356 2.21 2.80 19.59
N HIS A 357 2.56 3.99 20.07
CA HIS A 357 1.62 4.99 20.60
C HIS A 357 0.60 4.45 21.63
N GLY A 358 0.92 3.33 22.29
CA GLY A 358 0.02 2.66 23.25
C GLY A 358 -0.81 1.53 22.64
N LEU A 359 -0.73 1.28 21.32
CA LEU A 359 -1.36 0.12 20.66
C LEU A 359 -0.55 -1.16 20.89
N THR A 360 -1.24 -2.29 20.87
CA THR A 360 -0.60 -3.59 20.67
C THR A 360 -0.28 -3.75 19.18
N VAL A 361 1.02 -3.82 18.83
CA VAL A 361 1.47 -4.01 17.44
C VAL A 361 1.83 -5.48 17.21
N THR A 362 1.41 -6.07 16.09
CA THR A 362 1.75 -7.46 15.75
C THR A 362 2.09 -7.62 14.27
N SER A 363 3.01 -8.56 13.96
CA SER A 363 3.24 -9.05 12.60
C SER A 363 2.31 -10.21 12.22
N GLY A 364 1.62 -10.80 13.18
CA GLY A 364 0.75 -11.97 12.98
C GLY A 364 1.47 -13.26 12.59
N ASN A 365 2.79 -13.28 12.71
CA ASN A 365 3.61 -14.38 12.20
C ASN A 365 3.44 -15.68 13.00
N ALA A 366 3.08 -15.63 14.29
CA ALA A 366 2.91 -16.84 15.09
C ALA A 366 1.70 -17.67 14.59
N LEU A 367 0.57 -17.02 14.35
CA LEU A 367 -0.60 -17.71 13.80
C LEU A 367 -0.37 -18.13 12.33
N THR A 368 0.39 -17.34 11.55
CA THR A 368 0.76 -17.71 10.18
C THR A 368 1.53 -19.02 10.14
N VAL A 369 2.54 -19.17 10.99
CA VAL A 369 3.29 -20.43 11.12
C VAL A 369 2.36 -21.57 11.58
N GLY A 370 1.55 -21.31 12.59
CA GLY A 370 0.66 -22.33 13.14
C GLY A 370 -0.32 -22.87 12.10
N MET A 371 -1.01 -22.00 11.38
CA MET A 371 -1.98 -22.39 10.35
C MET A 371 -1.31 -23.07 9.14
N GLY A 372 -0.12 -22.66 8.77
CA GLY A 372 0.62 -23.34 7.69
C GLY A 372 1.06 -24.75 8.09
N ILE A 373 1.42 -24.99 9.35
CA ILE A 373 1.71 -26.34 9.86
C ILE A 373 0.44 -27.20 9.84
N GLU A 374 -0.71 -26.69 10.27
CA GLU A 374 -1.98 -27.41 10.16
C GLU A 374 -2.32 -27.70 8.69
N GLY A 375 -2.05 -26.76 7.78
CA GLY A 375 -2.18 -26.96 6.33
C GLY A 375 -1.29 -28.07 5.79
N LEU A 376 -0.02 -28.12 6.20
CA LEU A 376 0.89 -29.21 5.81
C LEU A 376 0.41 -30.58 6.33
N LYS A 377 -0.07 -30.67 7.56
CA LYS A 377 -0.65 -31.92 8.09
C LYS A 377 -1.86 -32.39 7.29
N GLU A 378 -2.74 -31.46 6.93
CA GLU A 378 -3.90 -31.77 6.09
C GLU A 378 -3.49 -32.16 4.66
N ALA A 379 -2.50 -31.48 4.06
CA ALA A 379 -1.94 -31.84 2.76
C ALA A 379 -1.31 -33.26 2.78
N CYS A 380 -0.58 -33.61 3.86
CA CYS A 380 -0.07 -34.97 4.05
C CYS A 380 -1.19 -35.99 4.06
N ARG A 381 -2.29 -35.72 4.77
CA ARG A 381 -3.47 -36.62 4.82
C ARG A 381 -4.08 -36.80 3.43
N GLN A 382 -4.23 -35.73 2.64
CA GLN A 382 -4.81 -35.79 1.30
C GLN A 382 -3.92 -36.55 0.30
N LEU A 383 -2.59 -36.38 0.40
CA LEU A 383 -1.63 -37.00 -0.49
C LEU A 383 -1.12 -38.38 -0.03
N GLY A 384 -1.54 -38.85 1.14
CA GLY A 384 -1.06 -40.12 1.73
C GLY A 384 0.41 -40.07 2.16
N ILE A 385 0.96 -38.86 2.44
CA ILE A 385 2.34 -38.70 2.92
C ILE A 385 2.40 -38.93 4.42
N THR A 386 3.28 -39.83 4.85
CA THR A 386 3.50 -40.15 6.27
C THR A 386 4.53 -39.19 6.84
N LEU A 387 4.11 -38.30 7.75
CA LEU A 387 4.90 -37.16 8.23
C LEU A 387 6.23 -37.56 8.89
N ASP A 388 6.24 -38.63 9.69
CA ASP A 388 7.43 -39.13 10.39
C ASP A 388 8.49 -39.77 9.46
N ARG A 389 8.11 -40.06 8.21
CA ARG A 389 9.01 -40.56 7.17
C ARG A 389 9.37 -39.48 6.13
N ALA A 390 8.64 -38.38 6.15
CA ALA A 390 8.79 -37.32 5.17
C ALA A 390 10.09 -36.56 5.31
N ARG A 391 10.63 -36.12 4.16
CA ARG A 391 11.76 -35.19 4.04
C ARG A 391 11.21 -33.80 3.77
N LEU A 392 11.59 -32.83 4.59
CA LEU A 392 11.12 -31.45 4.52
C LEU A 392 12.16 -30.52 3.94
N GLY A 393 11.85 -29.85 2.84
CA GLY A 393 12.62 -28.72 2.29
C GLY A 393 12.09 -27.39 2.79
N ILE A 394 12.96 -26.46 3.18
CA ILE A 394 12.56 -25.12 3.64
C ILE A 394 13.37 -24.09 2.88
N ILE A 395 12.68 -23.26 2.08
CA ILE A 395 13.27 -22.16 1.33
C ILE A 395 13.20 -20.89 2.17
N GLY A 396 14.27 -20.08 2.14
CA GLY A 396 14.39 -18.90 2.97
C GLY A 396 14.64 -19.23 4.45
N ALA A 397 15.25 -20.40 4.74
CA ALA A 397 15.37 -21.00 6.07
C ALA A 397 16.02 -20.10 7.14
N GLY A 398 16.84 -19.12 6.74
CA GLY A 398 17.39 -18.10 7.65
C GLY A 398 16.40 -17.00 8.08
N GLY A 399 15.18 -16.98 7.54
CA GLY A 399 14.12 -16.03 7.88
C GLY A 399 13.36 -16.39 9.16
N ASN A 400 12.69 -15.43 9.78
CA ASN A 400 11.99 -15.59 11.05
C ASN A 400 10.86 -16.65 10.97
N ILE A 401 10.04 -16.59 9.94
CA ILE A 401 8.94 -17.56 9.69
C ILE A 401 9.55 -18.94 9.38
N ALA A 402 10.41 -19.03 8.38
CA ALA A 402 11.00 -20.29 7.91
C ALA A 402 11.78 -21.05 9.01
N SER A 403 12.57 -20.34 9.81
CA SER A 403 13.29 -20.95 10.94
C SER A 403 12.35 -21.51 11.99
N THR A 404 11.20 -20.87 12.22
CA THR A 404 10.19 -21.36 13.17
C THR A 404 9.47 -22.60 12.63
N TYR A 405 9.18 -22.67 11.33
CA TYR A 405 8.71 -23.91 10.68
C TYR A 405 9.71 -25.03 10.84
N ALA A 406 11.01 -24.76 10.60
CA ALA A 406 12.06 -25.75 10.78
C ALA A 406 12.04 -26.33 12.19
N ARG A 407 12.02 -25.48 13.23
CA ARG A 407 12.02 -25.86 14.64
C ARG A 407 10.82 -26.69 15.05
N LEU A 408 9.62 -26.31 14.59
CA LEU A 408 8.39 -27.04 14.94
C LEU A 408 8.26 -28.37 14.20
N LEU A 409 8.58 -28.38 12.89
CA LEU A 409 8.45 -29.58 12.06
C LEU A 409 9.61 -30.58 12.23
N ALA A 410 10.79 -30.15 12.68
CA ALA A 410 11.92 -31.03 13.00
C ALA A 410 11.55 -32.16 13.99
N ARG A 411 10.54 -31.95 14.82
CA ARG A 411 10.01 -32.94 15.77
C ARG A 411 9.20 -34.06 15.12
N HIS A 412 8.81 -33.87 13.85
CA HIS A 412 7.86 -34.75 13.18
C HIS A 412 8.39 -35.41 11.91
N VAL A 413 9.40 -34.83 11.26
CA VAL A 413 9.90 -35.31 9.97
C VAL A 413 11.19 -36.13 10.11
N SER A 414 11.51 -36.97 9.13
CA SER A 414 12.71 -37.83 9.15
C SER A 414 13.99 -37.09 8.81
N ALA A 415 13.90 -36.04 7.97
CA ALA A 415 15.06 -35.26 7.51
C ALA A 415 14.64 -33.84 7.10
N LEU A 416 15.62 -32.91 7.15
CA LEU A 416 15.43 -31.51 6.77
C LEU A 416 16.49 -31.06 5.74
N VAL A 417 16.04 -30.24 4.79
CA VAL A 417 16.88 -29.54 3.83
C VAL A 417 16.62 -28.04 4.00
N LEU A 418 17.58 -27.31 4.56
CA LEU A 418 17.49 -25.87 4.72
C LEU A 418 18.12 -25.18 3.52
N VAL A 419 17.33 -24.42 2.77
CA VAL A 419 17.78 -23.72 1.56
C VAL A 419 17.80 -22.22 1.82
N GLY A 420 18.92 -21.58 1.51
CA GLY A 420 19.09 -20.13 1.63
C GLY A 420 20.17 -19.64 0.68
N ARG A 421 20.24 -18.32 0.47
CA ARG A 421 21.27 -17.71 -0.38
C ARG A 421 22.68 -17.97 0.20
N ARG A 422 23.68 -18.07 -0.66
CA ARG A 422 25.07 -18.29 -0.28
C ARG A 422 25.58 -17.27 0.75
N GLU A 423 25.19 -16.02 0.60
CA GLU A 423 25.52 -14.92 1.51
C GLU A 423 24.86 -15.06 2.89
N SER A 424 23.85 -15.91 3.00
CA SER A 424 23.10 -16.17 4.24
C SER A 424 23.54 -17.45 4.96
N ARG A 425 24.67 -18.07 4.58
CA ARG A 425 25.15 -19.34 5.17
C ARG A 425 25.22 -19.27 6.70
N SER A 426 25.74 -18.20 7.26
CA SER A 426 25.83 -18.01 8.72
C SER A 426 24.47 -18.05 9.42
N LYS A 427 23.41 -17.59 8.76
CA LYS A 427 22.04 -17.69 9.29
C LYS A 427 21.52 -19.12 9.25
N LEU A 428 21.84 -19.89 8.20
CA LEU A 428 21.50 -21.32 8.13
C LEU A 428 22.22 -22.10 9.23
N ASP A 429 23.51 -21.83 9.49
CA ASP A 429 24.26 -22.45 10.58
C ASP A 429 23.63 -22.13 11.95
N GLN A 430 23.18 -20.89 12.16
CA GLN A 430 22.43 -20.50 13.38
C GLN A 430 21.12 -21.27 13.53
N VAL A 431 20.36 -21.44 12.45
CA VAL A 431 19.12 -22.24 12.48
C VAL A 431 19.43 -23.70 12.79
N ALA A 432 20.45 -24.28 12.16
CA ALA A 432 20.88 -25.64 12.44
C ALA A 432 21.29 -25.83 13.91
N MET A 433 22.03 -24.89 14.49
CA MET A 433 22.36 -24.91 15.94
C MET A 433 21.10 -24.84 16.82
N MET A 434 20.09 -24.02 16.46
CA MET A 434 18.84 -23.98 17.21
C MET A 434 18.08 -25.30 17.12
N LEU A 435 18.04 -25.94 15.96
CA LEU A 435 17.41 -27.25 15.75
C LEU A 435 18.07 -28.33 16.61
N LEU A 436 19.40 -28.34 16.70
CA LEU A 436 20.13 -29.30 17.54
C LEU A 436 19.88 -29.06 19.03
N LYS A 437 19.86 -27.83 19.49
CA LYS A 437 19.51 -27.49 20.87
C LYS A 437 18.10 -27.93 21.21
N ASP A 438 17.10 -27.64 20.33
CA ASP A 438 15.73 -28.10 20.51
C ASP A 438 15.66 -29.64 20.54
N ALA A 439 16.42 -30.36 19.68
CA ALA A 439 16.43 -31.81 19.64
C ALA A 439 17.05 -32.43 20.89
N VAL A 440 18.11 -31.84 21.45
CA VAL A 440 18.71 -32.27 22.73
C VAL A 440 17.73 -32.05 23.88
N ASP A 441 17.03 -30.93 23.90
CA ASP A 441 16.05 -30.65 24.93
C ASP A 441 14.84 -31.61 24.83
N ASP A 442 14.36 -31.89 23.61
CA ASP A 442 13.32 -32.88 23.35
C ASP A 442 13.74 -34.30 23.84
N LEU A 443 15.00 -34.71 23.62
CA LEU A 443 15.51 -35.98 24.13
C LEU A 443 15.54 -36.04 25.66
N ARG A 444 15.92 -34.95 26.33
CA ARG A 444 15.92 -34.87 27.80
C ARG A 444 14.51 -35.03 28.37
N HIS A 445 13.50 -34.62 27.60
CA HIS A 445 12.08 -34.78 27.95
C HIS A 445 11.49 -36.13 27.45
N GLY A 446 12.30 -37.04 26.94
CA GLY A 446 11.89 -38.38 26.50
C GLY A 446 11.16 -38.41 25.14
N GLN A 447 11.28 -37.36 24.33
CA GLN A 447 10.75 -37.34 22.97
C GLN A 447 11.74 -37.98 22.00
N LEU A 448 11.32 -39.06 21.35
CA LEU A 448 12.19 -39.92 20.50
C LEU A 448 11.80 -39.84 19.00
N THR A 449 11.03 -38.82 18.61
CA THR A 449 10.58 -38.63 17.22
C THR A 449 11.41 -37.56 16.50
N GLY A 450 11.31 -37.51 15.19
CA GLY A 450 11.95 -36.50 14.35
C GLY A 450 13.47 -36.41 14.55
N LEU A 451 14.01 -35.19 14.58
CA LEU A 451 15.43 -34.93 14.71
C LEU A 451 16.02 -35.45 16.04
N ALA A 452 15.24 -35.38 17.14
CA ALA A 452 15.64 -35.93 18.44
C ALA A 452 15.88 -37.45 18.36
N GLY A 453 15.00 -38.19 17.73
CA GLY A 453 15.18 -39.62 17.51
C GLY A 453 16.34 -39.95 16.57
N GLN A 454 16.62 -39.10 15.58
CA GLN A 454 17.81 -39.23 14.71
C GLN A 454 19.12 -38.99 15.51
N LEU A 455 19.09 -37.97 16.37
CA LEU A 455 20.23 -37.66 17.25
C LEU A 455 20.55 -38.83 18.19
N GLN A 456 19.55 -39.47 18.79
CA GLN A 456 19.73 -40.64 19.63
C GLN A 456 20.33 -41.82 18.85
N ARG A 457 19.84 -42.10 17.64
CA ARG A 457 20.36 -43.18 16.78
C ARG A 457 21.80 -42.97 16.35
N ALA A 458 22.22 -41.72 16.16
CA ALA A 458 23.59 -41.37 15.82
C ALA A 458 24.56 -41.47 17.01
N GLY A 459 24.10 -41.87 18.19
CA GLY A 459 24.92 -41.95 19.41
C GLY A 459 25.39 -40.60 19.95
N GLY A 460 24.80 -39.51 19.45
CA GLY A 460 25.24 -38.14 19.62
C GLY A 460 25.09 -37.53 21.02
N ILE A 461 24.60 -38.29 22.01
CA ILE A 461 24.49 -37.80 23.41
C ILE A 461 25.51 -38.46 24.36
N ALA A 462 26.23 -39.48 23.92
CA ALA A 462 27.27 -40.11 24.73
C ALA A 462 28.42 -39.10 24.95
N GLY A 463 28.36 -38.33 26.04
CA GLY A 463 29.32 -37.28 26.40
C GLY A 463 28.72 -35.89 26.66
N ILE A 464 27.43 -35.69 26.39
CA ILE A 464 26.71 -34.42 26.71
C ILE A 464 26.03 -34.60 28.07
N ASP A 465 26.82 -34.85 29.12
CA ASP A 465 26.32 -34.92 30.49
C ASP A 465 25.98 -33.52 30.99
N GLY A 466 24.65 -33.25 31.06
CA GLY A 466 24.11 -32.11 31.82
C GLY A 466 24.44 -30.69 31.37
N GLY A 467 25.33 -30.53 30.37
CA GLY A 467 25.83 -29.24 29.87
C GLY A 467 25.07 -28.74 28.62
N GLU A 468 25.13 -27.45 28.37
CA GLU A 468 24.70 -26.88 27.08
C GLU A 468 25.65 -27.37 25.96
N LEU A 469 25.10 -27.63 24.76
CA LEU A 469 25.87 -27.94 23.57
C LEU A 469 26.86 -26.81 23.29
N SER A 470 28.15 -27.13 23.27
CA SER A 470 29.18 -26.19 22.84
C SER A 470 29.06 -25.90 21.33
N ALA A 471 29.66 -24.81 20.88
CA ALA A 471 29.72 -24.51 19.45
C ALA A 471 30.44 -25.61 18.64
N ALA A 472 31.45 -26.27 19.25
CA ALA A 472 32.19 -27.36 18.64
C ALA A 472 31.32 -28.62 18.51
N ASP A 473 30.54 -28.97 19.54
CA ASP A 473 29.60 -30.09 19.49
C ASP A 473 28.55 -29.88 18.42
N CYS A 474 27.97 -28.66 18.34
CA CYS A 474 27.01 -28.30 17.29
C CYS A 474 27.63 -28.45 15.89
N ALA A 475 28.87 -27.98 15.67
CA ALA A 475 29.54 -28.10 14.38
C ALA A 475 29.79 -29.56 13.99
N HIS A 476 30.23 -30.41 14.95
CA HIS A 476 30.41 -31.83 14.74
C HIS A 476 29.10 -32.55 14.39
N LEU A 477 28.03 -32.27 15.12
CA LEU A 477 26.72 -32.87 14.87
C LEU A 477 26.11 -32.41 13.52
N ILE A 478 26.28 -31.13 13.15
CA ILE A 478 25.86 -30.63 11.82
C ILE A 478 26.60 -31.41 10.72
N ALA A 479 27.93 -31.56 10.82
CA ALA A 479 28.72 -32.30 9.84
C ALA A 479 28.28 -33.78 9.75
N THR A 480 28.00 -34.43 10.88
CA THR A 480 27.48 -35.79 10.94
C THR A 480 26.10 -35.90 10.25
N PHE A 481 25.20 -34.98 10.55
CA PHE A 481 23.87 -34.99 9.93
C PHE A 481 23.87 -34.60 8.45
N GLU A 482 24.80 -33.74 8.02
CA GLU A 482 25.01 -33.49 6.59
C GLU A 482 25.48 -34.74 5.86
N SER A 483 26.42 -35.52 6.45
CA SER A 483 26.91 -36.75 5.84
C SER A 483 25.88 -37.87 5.74
N THR A 484 24.99 -37.96 6.72
CA THR A 484 23.88 -38.94 6.75
C THR A 484 22.64 -38.47 6.01
N GLY A 485 22.60 -37.20 5.59
CA GLY A 485 21.46 -36.61 4.91
C GLY A 485 20.28 -36.25 5.81
N VAL A 486 20.42 -36.34 7.14
CA VAL A 486 19.33 -36.01 8.10
C VAL A 486 19.09 -34.50 8.17
N LEU A 487 20.15 -33.68 8.15
CA LEU A 487 20.06 -32.23 8.09
C LEU A 487 21.03 -31.73 7.03
N GLN A 488 20.52 -31.06 6.03
CA GLN A 488 21.30 -30.53 4.92
C GLN A 488 21.16 -29.02 4.81
N LEU A 489 22.28 -28.32 4.63
CA LEU A 489 22.33 -26.88 4.41
C LEU A 489 22.74 -26.61 2.96
N ARG A 490 21.88 -26.03 2.15
CA ARG A 490 22.05 -25.89 0.69
C ARG A 490 21.81 -24.44 0.24
N ASP A 491 22.44 -24.09 -0.89
CA ASP A 491 22.24 -22.83 -1.59
C ASP A 491 21.62 -23.01 -2.99
N GLN A 492 21.27 -24.25 -3.34
CA GLN A 492 20.67 -24.63 -4.62
C GLN A 492 19.30 -25.28 -4.42
N LEU A 493 18.34 -24.93 -5.29
CA LEU A 493 16.98 -25.46 -5.25
C LEU A 493 16.89 -26.92 -5.70
N ASP A 494 17.89 -27.41 -6.42
CA ASP A 494 17.97 -28.84 -6.80
C ASP A 494 17.98 -29.78 -5.61
N ALA A 495 18.33 -29.29 -4.43
CA ALA A 495 18.25 -30.06 -3.17
C ALA A 495 16.82 -30.41 -2.75
N LEU A 496 15.80 -29.81 -3.37
CA LEU A 496 14.39 -30.11 -3.10
C LEU A 496 13.90 -31.37 -3.83
N LYS A 497 14.67 -31.92 -4.77
CA LYS A 497 14.29 -33.09 -5.60
C LYS A 497 13.99 -34.36 -4.79
N ASP A 498 14.40 -34.42 -3.54
CA ASP A 498 14.12 -35.57 -2.68
C ASP A 498 13.12 -35.23 -1.55
N CYS A 499 12.52 -34.02 -1.58
CA CYS A 499 11.62 -33.58 -0.52
C CYS A 499 10.17 -33.99 -0.81
N ASP A 500 9.50 -34.49 0.24
CA ASP A 500 8.06 -34.79 0.23
C ASP A 500 7.24 -33.57 0.56
N LEU A 501 7.80 -32.71 1.42
CA LEU A 501 7.19 -31.49 1.90
C LEU A 501 8.11 -30.30 1.61
N ILE A 502 7.55 -29.19 1.19
CA ILE A 502 8.29 -27.95 0.96
C ILE A 502 7.57 -26.80 1.66
N VAL A 503 8.30 -26.02 2.43
CA VAL A 503 7.86 -24.71 2.93
C VAL A 503 8.64 -23.64 2.17
N ALA A 504 7.91 -22.80 1.45
CA ALA A 504 8.46 -21.65 0.76
C ALA A 504 8.15 -20.36 1.54
N ALA A 505 9.19 -19.66 1.99
CA ALA A 505 9.07 -18.43 2.78
C ALA A 505 10.23 -17.49 2.43
N SER A 506 10.37 -17.18 1.15
CA SER A 506 11.35 -16.22 0.65
C SER A 506 10.75 -14.82 0.47
N ASN A 507 11.61 -13.84 0.19
CA ASN A 507 11.22 -12.48 -0.20
C ASN A 507 11.54 -12.26 -1.69
N SER A 508 11.28 -13.25 -2.55
CA SER A 508 11.52 -13.13 -3.99
C SER A 508 10.32 -12.51 -4.68
N ALA A 509 10.55 -11.57 -5.60
CA ALA A 509 9.50 -11.02 -6.44
C ALA A 509 9.11 -11.97 -7.60
N ALA A 510 9.94 -12.98 -7.88
CA ALA A 510 9.71 -13.96 -8.94
C ALA A 510 9.66 -15.38 -8.38
N PRO A 511 8.89 -16.29 -9.00
CA PRO A 511 8.83 -17.67 -8.62
C PRO A 511 10.22 -18.32 -8.59
N LEU A 512 10.45 -19.16 -7.59
CA LEU A 512 11.70 -19.90 -7.40
C LEU A 512 11.54 -21.40 -7.66
N ILE A 513 10.37 -21.97 -7.34
CA ILE A 513 10.08 -23.40 -7.43
C ILE A 513 9.40 -23.68 -8.76
N PHE A 514 9.99 -24.57 -9.55
CA PHE A 514 9.49 -25.05 -10.83
C PHE A 514 9.37 -26.58 -10.81
N PRO A 515 8.60 -27.23 -11.72
CA PRO A 515 8.45 -28.69 -11.77
C PRO A 515 9.77 -29.46 -11.74
N LYS A 516 10.82 -28.94 -12.37
CA LYS A 516 12.17 -29.54 -12.40
C LYS A 516 12.86 -29.65 -11.03
N HIS A 517 12.41 -28.89 -10.03
CA HIS A 517 12.97 -28.91 -8.68
C HIS A 517 12.26 -29.91 -7.75
N LEU A 518 11.23 -30.59 -8.23
CA LEU A 518 10.41 -31.51 -7.46
C LEU A 518 10.74 -32.96 -7.78
N LYS A 519 10.61 -33.84 -6.77
CA LYS A 519 10.69 -35.27 -6.99
C LYS A 519 9.54 -35.80 -7.84
N ASN A 520 9.66 -37.02 -8.38
CA ASN A 520 8.53 -37.75 -8.93
C ASN A 520 7.64 -38.27 -7.78
N GLY A 521 6.31 -38.19 -7.95
CA GLY A 521 5.34 -38.60 -6.94
C GLY A 521 4.85 -37.45 -6.06
N PRO A 522 4.04 -37.76 -5.04
CA PRO A 522 3.33 -36.76 -4.24
C PRO A 522 4.27 -35.78 -3.51
N VAL A 523 3.99 -34.48 -3.63
CA VAL A 523 4.67 -33.40 -2.91
C VAL A 523 3.66 -32.40 -2.40
N ALA A 524 3.79 -31.96 -1.14
CA ALA A 524 3.02 -30.85 -0.59
C ALA A 524 3.89 -29.59 -0.48
N ILE A 525 3.43 -28.48 -1.02
CA ILE A 525 4.10 -27.18 -1.00
C ILE A 525 3.24 -26.18 -0.23
N CYS A 526 3.69 -25.80 0.96
CA CYS A 526 3.14 -24.68 1.73
C CYS A 526 3.87 -23.40 1.33
N ASP A 527 3.25 -22.56 0.52
CA ASP A 527 3.83 -21.31 0.07
C ASP A 527 3.33 -20.15 0.96
N ILE A 528 4.24 -19.54 1.71
CA ILE A 528 3.98 -18.39 2.59
C ILE A 528 4.45 -17.10 1.93
N SER A 529 5.18 -17.21 0.83
CA SER A 529 5.78 -16.08 0.14
C SER A 529 4.72 -15.20 -0.52
N VAL A 530 4.95 -13.92 -0.50
CA VAL A 530 4.08 -12.91 -1.10
C VAL A 530 4.96 -11.92 -1.88
N PRO A 531 5.00 -12.03 -3.23
CA PRO A 531 4.31 -12.97 -4.14
C PRO A 531 4.74 -14.44 -3.95
N PRO A 532 3.95 -15.40 -4.49
CA PRO A 532 4.24 -16.83 -4.36
C PRO A 532 5.58 -17.25 -4.98
N ASP A 533 6.34 -18.10 -4.25
CA ASP A 533 7.57 -18.73 -4.74
C ASP A 533 7.30 -19.89 -5.72
N ALA A 534 6.13 -20.56 -5.61
CA ALA A 534 5.75 -21.65 -6.48
C ALA A 534 5.26 -21.15 -7.84
N ALA A 535 5.86 -21.65 -8.93
CA ALA A 535 5.48 -21.32 -10.29
C ALA A 535 4.12 -21.94 -10.67
N LEU A 536 3.38 -21.29 -11.59
CA LEU A 536 2.08 -21.78 -12.08
C LEU A 536 2.18 -23.13 -12.75
N GLU A 537 3.25 -23.35 -13.48
CA GLU A 537 3.55 -24.56 -14.24
C GLU A 537 3.47 -25.82 -13.37
N ILE A 538 3.71 -25.69 -12.04
CA ILE A 538 3.57 -26.84 -11.14
C ILE A 538 2.12 -27.34 -11.12
N ALA A 539 1.15 -26.45 -11.03
CA ALA A 539 -0.26 -26.82 -11.00
C ALA A 539 -0.76 -27.35 -12.36
N GLU A 540 -0.13 -26.88 -13.47
CA GLU A 540 -0.47 -27.29 -14.83
C GLU A 540 0.14 -28.66 -15.21
N GLU A 541 1.37 -28.93 -14.77
CA GLU A 541 2.14 -30.10 -15.17
C GLU A 541 2.07 -31.27 -14.17
N ARG A 542 1.73 -31.00 -12.91
CA ARG A 542 1.92 -31.92 -11.80
C ARG A 542 0.65 -32.10 -10.96
N GLY A 543 -0.26 -32.92 -11.43
CA GLY A 543 -1.50 -33.27 -10.70
C GLY A 543 -1.30 -34.05 -9.39
N ASP A 544 -0.08 -34.53 -9.13
CA ASP A 544 0.36 -35.21 -7.90
C ASP A 544 1.01 -34.25 -6.89
N VAL A 545 1.07 -32.96 -7.18
CA VAL A 545 1.62 -31.93 -6.28
C VAL A 545 0.51 -31.03 -5.76
N LEU A 546 0.39 -30.92 -4.45
CA LEU A 546 -0.53 -30.00 -3.80
C LEU A 546 0.21 -28.72 -3.38
N VAL A 547 -0.02 -27.63 -4.11
CA VAL A 547 0.46 -26.30 -3.75
C VAL A 547 -0.65 -25.53 -3.06
N PHE A 548 -0.38 -24.95 -1.92
CA PHE A 548 -1.37 -24.12 -1.21
C PHE A 548 -0.73 -22.91 -0.55
N GLN A 549 -1.52 -21.82 -0.45
CA GLN A 549 -1.14 -20.64 0.32
C GLN A 549 -1.16 -20.96 1.80
N GLY A 550 0.00 -20.86 2.44
CA GLY A 550 0.11 -21.03 3.89
C GLY A 550 -0.49 -19.84 4.65
N GLY A 551 -1.02 -20.12 5.84
CA GLY A 551 -1.54 -19.06 6.70
C GLY A 551 -2.88 -18.47 6.25
N VAL A 552 -3.76 -19.24 5.65
CA VAL A 552 -5.15 -18.86 5.38
C VAL A 552 -6.06 -19.41 6.50
N VAL A 553 -6.93 -18.54 7.00
CA VAL A 553 -7.84 -18.81 8.12
C VAL A 553 -9.28 -18.61 7.68
N ARG A 554 -10.15 -19.57 7.98
CA ARG A 554 -11.59 -19.45 7.82
C ARG A 554 -12.21 -18.97 9.13
N LEU A 555 -13.06 -17.94 9.03
CA LEU A 555 -13.78 -17.35 10.14
C LEU A 555 -15.06 -18.15 10.48
N PRO A 556 -15.45 -18.27 11.78
CA PRO A 556 -16.58 -19.10 12.19
C PRO A 556 -17.96 -18.54 11.76
N HIS A 557 -18.16 -17.23 11.87
CA HIS A 557 -19.48 -16.59 11.70
C HIS A 557 -19.52 -15.49 10.64
N ASN A 558 -18.53 -15.43 9.76
CA ASN A 558 -18.42 -14.39 8.72
C ASN A 558 -18.25 -15.00 7.31
N PRO A 559 -19.19 -15.86 6.83
CA PRO A 559 -19.01 -16.57 5.56
C PRO A 559 -18.98 -15.66 4.34
N GLU A 560 -19.56 -14.45 4.44
CA GLU A 560 -19.63 -13.47 3.35
C GLU A 560 -18.51 -12.42 3.41
N LEU A 561 -17.64 -12.46 4.42
CA LEU A 561 -16.58 -11.47 4.57
C LEU A 561 -15.60 -11.57 3.39
N CYS A 562 -15.48 -10.47 2.66
CA CYS A 562 -14.50 -10.29 1.59
C CYS A 562 -13.83 -8.94 1.78
N ILE A 563 -12.51 -8.91 1.82
CA ILE A 563 -11.74 -7.66 1.91
C ILE A 563 -11.24 -7.31 0.50
N PRO A 564 -11.68 -6.19 -0.07
CA PRO A 564 -11.29 -5.79 -1.42
C PRO A 564 -9.77 -5.71 -1.58
N GLY A 565 -9.25 -6.24 -2.69
CA GLY A 565 -7.82 -6.27 -2.97
C GLY A 565 -7.07 -7.47 -2.37
N ILE A 566 -7.70 -8.25 -1.50
CA ILE A 566 -7.15 -9.49 -0.97
C ILE A 566 -7.69 -10.68 -1.75
N PRO A 567 -6.83 -11.48 -2.42
CA PRO A 567 -7.25 -12.61 -3.25
C PRO A 567 -7.50 -13.85 -2.37
N LEU A 568 -8.57 -13.83 -1.60
CA LEU A 568 -9.02 -14.97 -0.77
C LEU A 568 -10.53 -15.17 -0.96
N PRO A 569 -11.03 -16.38 -0.77
CA PRO A 569 -12.47 -16.66 -0.83
C PRO A 569 -13.22 -15.94 0.29
N ALA A 570 -14.52 -15.74 0.10
CA ALA A 570 -15.39 -15.21 1.14
C ALA A 570 -15.30 -16.04 2.43
N GLY A 571 -15.30 -15.37 3.57
CA GLY A 571 -15.15 -16.00 4.89
C GLY A 571 -13.72 -16.37 5.27
N ALA A 572 -12.73 -16.07 4.43
CA ALA A 572 -11.32 -16.33 4.71
C ALA A 572 -10.51 -15.04 4.80
N ILE A 573 -9.52 -15.02 5.70
CA ILE A 573 -8.54 -13.97 5.87
C ILE A 573 -7.13 -14.55 6.05
N PHE A 574 -6.10 -13.75 5.84
CA PHE A 574 -4.74 -14.16 6.18
C PHE A 574 -4.55 -14.28 7.70
N ALA A 575 -3.75 -15.25 8.12
CA ALA A 575 -3.50 -15.52 9.54
C ALA A 575 -2.88 -14.33 10.29
N CYS A 576 -2.08 -13.48 9.62
CA CYS A 576 -1.57 -12.25 10.23
C CYS A 576 -2.71 -11.26 10.59
N MET A 577 -3.72 -11.17 9.75
CA MET A 577 -4.92 -10.38 10.03
C MET A 577 -5.79 -11.07 11.10
N ALA A 578 -5.90 -12.41 11.03
CA ALA A 578 -6.62 -13.20 12.03
C ALA A 578 -6.00 -13.04 13.43
N GLU A 579 -4.66 -13.06 13.56
CA GLU A 579 -3.99 -12.78 14.84
C GLU A 579 -4.34 -11.37 15.37
N THR A 580 -4.44 -10.39 14.48
CA THR A 580 -4.83 -9.03 14.84
C THR A 580 -6.26 -8.97 15.39
N THR A 581 -7.22 -9.66 14.74
CA THR A 581 -8.60 -9.72 15.24
C THR A 581 -8.70 -10.50 16.54
N LEU A 582 -7.88 -11.54 16.72
CA LEU A 582 -7.80 -12.30 17.98
C LEU A 582 -7.23 -11.48 19.13
N LEU A 583 -6.30 -10.54 18.88
CA LEU A 583 -5.84 -9.60 19.91
C LEU A 583 -6.98 -8.73 20.44
N GLY A 584 -7.95 -8.39 19.61
CA GLY A 584 -9.17 -7.69 20.03
C GLY A 584 -10.15 -8.61 20.78
N LEU A 585 -10.39 -9.83 20.28
CA LEU A 585 -11.34 -10.80 20.89
C LEU A 585 -10.81 -11.38 22.19
N ALA A 586 -9.54 -11.80 22.22
CA ALA A 586 -8.91 -12.45 23.39
C ALA A 586 -8.29 -11.43 24.36
N GLN A 587 -8.35 -10.14 24.03
CA GLN A 587 -7.77 -9.03 24.82
C GLN A 587 -6.32 -9.34 25.26
N ASN A 588 -6.03 -9.45 26.54
CA ASN A 588 -4.67 -9.61 27.05
C ASN A 588 -4.17 -11.09 27.08
N GLU A 589 -4.95 -12.06 26.60
CA GLU A 589 -4.57 -13.47 26.66
C GLU A 589 -3.58 -13.87 25.54
N LEU A 590 -3.65 -13.20 24.39
CA LEU A 590 -2.77 -13.47 23.25
C LEU A 590 -1.52 -12.57 23.29
N GLN A 591 -0.36 -13.20 23.24
CA GLN A 591 0.90 -12.46 23.08
C GLN A 591 1.10 -12.06 21.61
N PRO A 592 1.36 -10.77 21.31
CA PRO A 592 1.58 -10.31 19.95
C PRO A 592 2.87 -10.88 19.36
N SER A 593 2.86 -11.09 18.06
CA SER A 593 4.03 -11.50 17.29
C SER A 593 4.93 -10.30 17.01
N VAL A 594 5.87 -10.00 17.92
CA VAL A 594 6.89 -8.97 17.75
C VAL A 594 8.28 -9.62 17.75
N GLY A 595 9.07 -9.30 16.73
CA GLY A 595 10.43 -9.81 16.60
C GLY A 595 10.51 -11.31 16.29
N ALA A 596 11.39 -12.04 17.00
CA ALA A 596 11.54 -13.47 16.80
C ALA A 596 10.32 -14.24 17.31
N ILE A 597 9.83 -15.18 16.49
CA ILE A 597 8.76 -16.08 16.86
C ILE A 597 9.34 -17.28 17.63
N THR A 598 8.65 -17.70 18.67
CA THR A 598 9.01 -18.91 19.42
C THR A 598 7.95 -20.00 19.25
N PRO A 599 8.31 -21.29 19.37
CA PRO A 599 7.35 -22.39 19.34
C PRO A 599 6.17 -22.19 20.33
N GLY A 600 6.45 -21.66 21.52
CA GLY A 600 5.43 -21.39 22.54
C GLY A 600 4.40 -20.36 22.09
N LYS A 601 4.82 -19.27 21.43
CA LYS A 601 3.91 -18.27 20.85
C LYS A 601 3.01 -18.89 19.78
N VAL A 602 3.53 -19.76 18.92
CA VAL A 602 2.74 -20.45 17.88
C VAL A 602 1.69 -21.34 18.51
N THR A 603 2.07 -22.13 19.52
CA THR A 603 1.13 -23.03 20.25
C THR A 603 0.02 -22.21 20.93
N GLN A 604 0.37 -21.10 21.59
CA GLN A 604 -0.60 -20.22 22.23
C GLN A 604 -1.58 -19.62 21.19
N ALA A 605 -1.05 -19.05 20.08
CA ALA A 605 -1.87 -18.45 19.03
C ALA A 605 -2.86 -19.47 18.42
N LEU A 606 -2.41 -20.69 18.14
CA LEU A 606 -3.28 -21.77 17.66
C LEU A 606 -4.36 -22.16 18.67
N ALA A 607 -4.02 -22.28 19.95
CA ALA A 607 -5.00 -22.63 21.00
C ALA A 607 -6.08 -21.56 21.11
N ILE A 608 -5.72 -20.29 21.10
CA ILE A 608 -6.65 -19.16 21.15
C ILE A 608 -7.49 -19.10 19.86
N ALA A 609 -6.88 -19.27 18.69
CA ALA A 609 -7.60 -19.29 17.41
C ALA A 609 -8.68 -20.38 17.39
N ARG A 610 -8.35 -21.60 17.83
CA ARG A 610 -9.32 -22.71 17.93
C ARG A 610 -10.45 -22.42 18.91
N ARG A 611 -10.15 -21.82 20.05
CA ARG A 611 -11.17 -21.42 21.05
C ARG A 611 -12.17 -20.43 20.47
N HIS A 612 -11.71 -19.46 19.68
CA HIS A 612 -12.58 -18.50 19.00
C HIS A 612 -13.17 -19.04 17.68
N GLY A 613 -13.02 -20.33 17.37
CA GLY A 613 -13.62 -20.99 16.21
C GLY A 613 -12.92 -20.73 14.89
N TYR A 614 -11.72 -20.16 14.90
CA TYR A 614 -10.94 -19.95 13.69
C TYR A 614 -10.37 -21.30 13.23
N ALA A 615 -10.60 -21.62 11.97
CA ALA A 615 -10.22 -22.90 11.38
C ALA A 615 -9.25 -22.71 10.21
N LEU A 616 -8.60 -23.80 9.80
CA LEU A 616 -7.78 -23.82 8.60
C LEU A 616 -8.65 -23.47 7.37
N GLY A 617 -8.17 -22.58 6.52
CA GLY A 617 -8.76 -22.28 5.23
C GLY A 617 -8.58 -23.40 4.20
N GLU A 618 -9.15 -23.23 3.03
CA GLU A 618 -8.98 -24.20 1.94
C GLU A 618 -7.52 -24.22 1.46
N LEU A 619 -7.03 -25.43 1.16
CA LEU A 619 -5.69 -25.63 0.60
C LEU A 619 -5.67 -25.32 -0.90
N LYS A 620 -5.62 -24.04 -1.24
CA LYS A 620 -5.56 -23.53 -2.60
C LYS A 620 -4.46 -22.48 -2.75
N THR A 621 -3.99 -22.26 -3.96
CA THR A 621 -3.05 -21.19 -4.27
C THR A 621 -3.77 -19.85 -4.34
N MET A 622 -3.08 -18.73 -4.07
CA MET A 622 -3.63 -17.37 -4.29
C MET A 622 -4.04 -17.11 -5.75
N ARG A 623 -3.55 -17.91 -6.68
CA ARG A 623 -3.84 -17.80 -8.11
C ARG A 623 -5.09 -18.57 -8.53
N SER A 624 -5.63 -19.38 -7.62
CA SER A 624 -6.89 -20.12 -7.82
C SER A 624 -8.13 -19.34 -7.37
N PHE A 625 -7.94 -18.14 -6.85
CA PHE A 625 -9.00 -17.26 -6.34
C PHE A 625 -9.22 -16.04 -7.23
#